data_04932fd805ea5e9ac341ac80dc6347ef
#
_entry.id   04932fd805ea5e9ac341ac80dc6347ef
#
_cell.length_a   1.000
_cell.length_b   1.000
_cell.length_c   1.000
_cell.angle_alpha   90.00
_cell.angle_beta   90.00
_cell.angle_gamma   90.00
#
_symmetry.space_group_name_H-M   'P 1'
#
loop_
_entity.id
_entity.type
_entity.pdbx_description
1 polymer ?
#
loop_
_entity_poly.entity_id
_entity_poly.type
_entity_poly.pdbx_seq_one_letter_code
_entity_poly.pdbx_strand_id
1 'polypeptide(L)'
;IGLLFSVVLGGLIVTTLNASNKSHFIKLALAFSGGFLLAILFEHLLPELYESKGTSVGLYILSGFLIQLLLEYFSGGIEHGHVHVHKGQAMPWTLFLSLSIHSIIEGIPLGNHYTGIIAHHAHESHESLFWGIIFHQVPVAIALMTLLLSTSLSKAKAWIVLGLFACMTPLGVCFGLAVTPEQIGLNFQMILGVVLGMFLHISTTIIFETSENHKFNF
;
A
#
# COMPACT_ATOMS: atom_id res chain seq x y z
N ILE A 1 11.21 -11.55 0.51
CA ILE A 1 11.59 -11.50 1.95
C ILE A 1 11.35 -10.08 2.48
N GLY A 2 11.83 -9.01 1.82
CA GLY A 2 11.65 -7.62 2.29
C GLY A 2 10.20 -7.22 2.54
N LEU A 3 9.28 -7.60 1.65
CA LEU A 3 7.83 -7.32 1.76
C LEU A 3 7.20 -7.98 3.01
N LEU A 4 7.58 -9.22 3.31
CA LEU A 4 7.13 -9.88 4.55
C LEU A 4 7.72 -9.21 5.79
N PHE A 5 8.99 -8.85 5.72
CA PHE A 5 9.70 -8.22 6.83
C PHE A 5 9.11 -6.86 7.20
N SER A 6 8.71 -6.03 6.22
CA SER A 6 8.10 -4.71 6.47
C SER A 6 6.83 -4.83 7.32
N VAL A 7 5.96 -5.79 7.00
CA VAL A 7 4.72 -6.02 7.76
C VAL A 7 5.00 -6.56 9.17
N VAL A 8 5.91 -7.52 9.28
CA VAL A 8 6.32 -8.05 10.60
C VAL A 8 6.95 -6.96 11.47
N LEU A 9 7.78 -6.10 10.87
CA LEU A 9 8.38 -4.96 11.55
C LEU A 9 7.30 -4.00 12.11
N GLY A 10 6.29 -3.67 11.30
CA GLY A 10 5.14 -2.86 11.75
C GLY A 10 4.41 -3.48 12.95
N GLY A 11 4.14 -4.77 12.91
CA GLY A 11 3.55 -5.51 14.04
C GLY A 11 4.41 -5.52 15.30
N LEU A 12 5.73 -5.68 15.16
CA LEU A 12 6.68 -5.63 16.27
C LEU A 12 6.72 -4.23 16.91
N ILE A 13 6.76 -3.17 16.10
CA ILE A 13 6.72 -1.78 16.59
C ILE A 13 5.50 -1.58 17.48
N VAL A 14 4.31 -2.00 17.05
CA VAL A 14 3.08 -1.83 17.84
C VAL A 14 3.11 -2.62 19.15
N THR A 15 3.69 -3.81 19.14
CA THR A 15 3.71 -4.66 20.33
C THR A 15 4.81 -4.30 21.35
N THR A 16 5.82 -3.55 20.92
CA THR A 16 6.98 -3.15 21.78
C THR A 16 6.91 -1.70 22.27
N LEU A 17 6.31 -0.78 21.47
CA LEU A 17 6.22 0.63 21.84
C LEU A 17 5.17 0.88 22.93
N ASN A 18 5.50 1.80 23.87
CA ASN A 18 4.57 2.29 24.89
C ASN A 18 3.42 3.11 24.30
N ALA A 19 2.24 3.06 24.93
CA ALA A 19 1.01 3.64 24.41
C ALA A 19 1.09 5.17 24.16
N SER A 20 1.83 5.93 24.97
CA SER A 20 1.90 7.40 24.85
C SER A 20 2.62 7.88 23.57
N ASN A 21 3.54 7.09 23.04
CA ASN A 21 4.33 7.49 21.87
C ASN A 21 3.77 6.95 20.53
N LYS A 22 2.79 6.03 20.60
CA LYS A 22 2.28 5.35 19.40
C LYS A 22 1.60 6.30 18.42
N SER A 23 0.72 7.18 18.89
CA SER A 23 -0.06 8.06 18.00
C SER A 23 0.84 9.02 17.21
N HIS A 24 1.79 9.66 17.87
CA HIS A 24 2.72 10.56 17.20
C HIS A 24 3.64 9.83 16.22
N PHE A 25 4.14 8.65 16.59
CA PHE A 25 4.98 7.84 15.72
C PHE A 25 4.22 7.35 14.49
N ILE A 26 2.96 6.91 14.64
CA ILE A 26 2.11 6.48 13.51
C ILE A 26 1.91 7.65 12.53
N LYS A 27 1.55 8.83 13.02
CA LYS A 27 1.35 10.01 12.18
C LYS A 27 2.63 10.37 11.40
N LEU A 28 3.77 10.38 12.08
CA LEU A 28 5.07 10.68 11.45
C LEU A 28 5.45 9.63 10.40
N ALA A 29 5.26 8.35 10.71
CA ALA A 29 5.55 7.25 9.79
C ALA A 29 4.63 7.29 8.55
N LEU A 30 3.35 7.60 8.74
CA LEU A 30 2.39 7.79 7.65
C LEU A 30 2.77 9.00 6.79
N ALA A 31 3.04 10.16 7.39
CA ALA A 31 3.44 11.37 6.66
C ALA A 31 4.72 11.14 5.84
N PHE A 32 5.73 10.48 6.43
CA PHE A 32 6.95 10.09 5.73
C PHE A 32 6.64 9.15 4.55
N SER A 33 5.85 8.12 4.79
CA SER A 33 5.47 7.14 3.77
C SER A 33 4.70 7.79 2.61
N GLY A 34 3.70 8.64 2.90
CA GLY A 34 2.94 9.35 1.88
C GLY A 34 3.81 10.29 1.04
N GLY A 35 4.69 11.06 1.69
CA GLY A 35 5.64 11.95 1.00
C GLY A 35 6.65 11.18 0.17
N PHE A 36 7.17 10.06 0.68
CA PHE A 36 8.10 9.20 -0.04
C PHE A 36 7.47 8.54 -1.27
N LEU A 37 6.23 8.00 -1.13
CA LEU A 37 5.47 7.47 -2.25
C LEU A 37 5.22 8.53 -3.33
N LEU A 38 4.81 9.74 -2.91
CA LEU A 38 4.56 10.83 -3.84
C LEU A 38 5.83 11.23 -4.59
N ALA A 39 6.97 11.30 -3.90
CA ALA A 39 8.26 11.61 -4.52
C ALA A 39 8.64 10.56 -5.57
N ILE A 40 8.60 9.27 -5.24
CA ILE A 40 8.89 8.18 -6.18
C ILE A 40 7.93 8.20 -7.38
N LEU A 41 6.64 8.45 -7.11
CA LEU A 41 5.63 8.48 -8.15
C LEU A 41 5.92 9.56 -9.19
N PHE A 42 6.25 10.78 -8.77
CA PHE A 42 6.52 11.88 -9.70
C PHE A 42 7.92 11.87 -10.29
N GLU A 43 8.93 11.41 -9.55
CA GLU A 43 10.33 11.43 -9.99
C GLU A 43 10.67 10.26 -10.90
N HIS A 44 10.09 9.08 -10.68
CA HIS A 44 10.46 7.86 -11.38
C HIS A 44 9.31 7.23 -12.16
N LEU A 45 8.20 6.90 -11.50
CA LEU A 45 7.19 6.00 -12.05
C LEU A 45 6.29 6.67 -13.10
N LEU A 46 5.86 7.91 -12.89
CA LEU A 46 5.04 8.64 -13.87
C LEU A 46 5.82 8.98 -15.14
N PRO A 47 7.06 9.53 -15.08
CA PRO A 47 7.84 9.76 -16.29
C PRO A 47 8.00 8.50 -17.14
N GLU A 48 8.40 7.37 -16.53
CA GLU A 48 8.55 6.09 -17.24
C GLU A 48 7.24 5.64 -17.91
N LEU A 49 6.13 5.72 -17.17
CA LEU A 49 4.83 5.32 -17.70
C LEU A 49 4.41 6.16 -18.91
N TYR A 50 4.72 7.46 -18.92
CA TYR A 50 4.41 8.36 -20.05
C TYR A 50 5.38 8.21 -21.22
N GLU A 51 6.64 7.83 -21.01
CA GLU A 51 7.59 7.55 -22.10
C GLU A 51 7.16 6.40 -23.00
N SER A 52 6.35 5.49 -22.47
CA SER A 52 5.86 4.31 -23.18
C SER A 52 4.88 4.59 -24.35
N LYS A 53 4.62 5.86 -24.68
CA LYS A 53 3.76 6.34 -25.80
C LYS A 53 2.33 5.80 -25.84
N GLY A 54 1.81 5.31 -24.71
CA GLY A 54 0.42 4.86 -24.59
C GLY A 54 -0.56 6.04 -24.57
N THR A 55 -1.55 6.04 -25.45
CA THR A 55 -2.56 7.12 -25.54
C THR A 55 -3.54 7.18 -24.36
N SER A 56 -3.59 6.14 -23.53
CA SER A 56 -4.62 5.98 -22.47
C SER A 56 -4.03 5.97 -21.05
N VAL A 57 -2.76 6.36 -20.87
CA VAL A 57 -2.06 6.33 -19.58
C VAL A 57 -2.84 7.06 -18.48
N GLY A 58 -3.34 8.27 -18.77
CA GLY A 58 -4.15 9.03 -17.82
C GLY A 58 -5.41 8.32 -17.37
N LEU A 59 -6.06 7.54 -18.26
CA LEU A 59 -7.25 6.75 -17.91
C LEU A 59 -6.91 5.58 -16.99
N TYR A 60 -5.75 4.95 -17.17
CA TYR A 60 -5.30 3.87 -16.28
C TYR A 60 -5.02 4.41 -14.88
N ILE A 61 -4.33 5.54 -14.77
CA ILE A 61 -4.08 6.22 -13.50
C ILE A 61 -5.42 6.63 -12.83
N LEU A 62 -6.33 7.23 -13.59
CA LEU A 62 -7.64 7.60 -13.07
C LEU A 62 -8.43 6.39 -12.58
N SER A 63 -8.41 5.28 -13.33
CA SER A 63 -9.09 4.05 -12.91
C SER A 63 -8.51 3.50 -11.60
N GLY A 64 -7.20 3.51 -11.44
CA GLY A 64 -6.54 3.11 -10.20
C GLY A 64 -6.90 4.00 -9.01
N PHE A 65 -6.93 5.31 -9.23
CA PHE A 65 -7.39 6.28 -8.23
C PHE A 65 -8.83 5.98 -7.76
N LEU A 66 -9.74 5.72 -8.71
CA LEU A 66 -11.13 5.40 -8.39
C LEU A 66 -11.28 4.03 -7.72
N ILE A 67 -10.50 3.02 -8.14
CA ILE A 67 -10.45 1.71 -7.47
C ILE A 67 -10.01 1.88 -6.01
N GLN A 68 -8.97 2.65 -5.76
CA GLN A 68 -8.49 2.89 -4.40
C GLN A 68 -9.50 3.66 -3.55
N LEU A 69 -10.16 4.66 -4.12
CA LEU A 69 -11.26 5.38 -3.46
C LEU A 69 -12.39 4.42 -3.04
N LEU A 70 -12.73 3.46 -3.91
CA LEU A 70 -13.72 2.44 -3.60
C LEU A 70 -13.23 1.48 -2.49
N LEU A 71 -11.99 1.04 -2.55
CA LEU A 71 -11.39 0.19 -1.52
C LEU A 71 -11.33 0.91 -0.16
N GLU A 72 -10.99 2.19 -0.16
CA GLU A 72 -10.99 3.03 1.03
C GLU A 72 -12.37 3.15 1.67
N TYR A 73 -13.42 3.30 0.87
CA TYR A 73 -14.79 3.30 1.37
C TYR A 73 -15.10 2.03 2.19
N PHE A 74 -14.60 0.86 1.78
CA PHE A 74 -14.77 -0.40 2.51
C PHE A 74 -13.77 -0.58 3.66
N SER A 75 -12.59 0.04 3.61
CA SER A 75 -11.58 -0.02 4.67
C SER A 75 -11.83 0.98 5.79
N GLY A 76 -12.68 1.98 5.57
CA GLY A 76 -12.96 3.04 6.54
C GLY A 76 -11.77 3.92 6.85
N GLY A 77 -10.86 4.13 5.89
CA GLY A 77 -9.74 5.08 5.98
C GLY A 77 -8.59 4.63 6.89
N ILE A 78 -8.46 3.34 7.18
CA ILE A 78 -7.41 2.85 8.10
C ILE A 78 -5.99 3.06 7.53
N GLU A 79 -5.86 3.09 6.21
CA GLU A 79 -4.61 3.33 5.50
C GLU A 79 -4.02 4.72 5.78
N HIS A 80 -4.87 5.63 6.23
CA HIS A 80 -4.52 7.00 6.61
C HIS A 80 -4.44 7.21 8.13
N GLY A 81 -4.57 6.13 8.92
CA GLY A 81 -4.43 6.17 10.38
C GLY A 81 -5.73 6.41 11.16
N HIS A 82 -6.89 6.46 10.51
CA HIS A 82 -8.19 6.53 11.19
C HIS A 82 -8.60 5.18 11.77
N VAL A 83 -8.21 4.91 13.02
CA VAL A 83 -8.59 3.69 13.72
C VAL A 83 -9.80 3.98 14.61
N HIS A 84 -11.01 3.90 14.07
CA HIS A 84 -12.25 4.07 14.81
C HIS A 84 -12.82 2.72 15.27
N VAL A 85 -12.14 2.03 16.16
CA VAL A 85 -12.69 0.81 16.77
C VAL A 85 -12.84 0.97 18.27
N HIS A 86 -14.03 0.75 18.76
CA HIS A 86 -14.26 0.62 20.20
C HIS A 86 -13.67 -0.70 20.69
N LYS A 87 -12.98 -0.66 21.82
CA LYS A 87 -12.35 -1.85 22.41
C LYS A 87 -13.36 -3.01 22.53
N GLY A 88 -12.97 -4.19 22.04
CA GLY A 88 -13.77 -5.41 22.14
C GLY A 88 -14.79 -5.63 21.02
N GLN A 89 -14.81 -4.81 19.97
CA GLN A 89 -15.63 -5.08 18.78
C GLN A 89 -15.13 -6.27 17.97
N ALA A 90 -16.03 -6.83 17.16
CA ALA A 90 -15.66 -7.86 16.18
C ALA A 90 -14.67 -7.33 15.14
N MET A 91 -13.87 -8.24 14.59
CA MET A 91 -12.95 -7.92 13.48
C MET A 91 -13.72 -7.39 12.26
N PRO A 92 -13.38 -6.21 11.71
CA PRO A 92 -14.00 -5.71 10.49
C PRO A 92 -13.40 -6.43 9.27
N TRP A 93 -14.00 -7.53 8.85
CA TRP A 93 -13.52 -8.36 7.75
C TRP A 93 -13.53 -7.63 6.39
N THR A 94 -14.46 -6.69 6.19
CA THR A 94 -14.52 -5.86 4.96
C THR A 94 -13.25 -5.02 4.81
N LEU A 95 -12.76 -4.45 5.90
CA LEU A 95 -11.51 -3.73 5.96
C LEU A 95 -10.31 -4.64 5.61
N PHE A 96 -10.24 -5.82 6.24
CA PHE A 96 -9.17 -6.77 5.96
C PHE A 96 -9.16 -7.19 4.48
N LEU A 97 -10.35 -7.46 3.91
CA LEU A 97 -10.49 -7.83 2.51
C LEU A 97 -10.05 -6.69 1.58
N SER A 98 -10.47 -5.45 1.86
CA SER A 98 -10.10 -4.27 1.09
C SER A 98 -8.58 -4.07 1.06
N LEU A 99 -7.94 -4.08 2.25
CA LEU A 99 -6.47 -3.99 2.36
C LEU A 99 -5.76 -5.15 1.65
N SER A 100 -6.32 -6.36 1.73
CA SER A 100 -5.74 -7.54 1.06
C SER A 100 -5.78 -7.40 -0.46
N ILE A 101 -6.91 -6.94 -1.02
CA ILE A 101 -7.05 -6.68 -2.46
C ILE A 101 -6.05 -5.61 -2.91
N HIS A 102 -5.99 -4.49 -2.18
CA HIS A 102 -5.01 -3.44 -2.43
C HIS A 102 -3.58 -4.02 -2.48
N SER A 103 -3.15 -4.75 -1.45
CA SER A 103 -1.81 -5.32 -1.35
C SER A 103 -1.49 -6.36 -2.43
N ILE A 104 -2.48 -7.11 -2.90
CA ILE A 104 -2.30 -8.02 -4.03
C ILE A 104 -2.05 -7.22 -5.31
N ILE A 105 -2.88 -6.21 -5.60
CA ILE A 105 -2.76 -5.40 -6.82
C ILE A 105 -1.41 -4.69 -6.89
N GLU A 106 -0.93 -4.11 -5.79
CA GLU A 106 0.38 -3.44 -5.76
C GLU A 106 1.56 -4.39 -5.98
N GLY A 107 1.41 -5.67 -5.65
CA GLY A 107 2.44 -6.69 -5.88
C GLY A 107 2.59 -7.15 -7.32
N ILE A 108 1.54 -7.04 -8.16
CA ILE A 108 1.53 -7.59 -9.53
C ILE A 108 2.64 -6.99 -10.41
N PRO A 109 2.82 -5.65 -10.48
CA PRO A 109 3.86 -5.06 -11.33
C PRO A 109 5.27 -5.49 -10.92
N LEU A 110 5.53 -5.72 -9.62
CA LEU A 110 6.81 -6.25 -9.16
C LEU A 110 7.11 -7.64 -9.74
N GLY A 111 6.10 -8.51 -9.85
CA GLY A 111 6.22 -9.83 -10.46
C GLY A 111 6.45 -9.75 -11.96
N ASN A 112 5.69 -8.95 -12.67
CA ASN A 112 5.78 -8.81 -14.13
C ASN A 112 7.15 -8.30 -14.58
N HIS A 113 7.83 -7.48 -13.81
CA HIS A 113 9.17 -6.99 -14.11
C HIS A 113 10.20 -8.12 -14.20
N TYR A 114 10.14 -9.13 -13.31
CA TYR A 114 11.08 -10.25 -13.33
C TYR A 114 10.92 -11.19 -14.52
N THR A 115 9.83 -11.12 -15.28
CA THR A 115 9.61 -11.95 -16.47
C THR A 115 10.36 -11.46 -17.71
N GLY A 116 11.14 -10.38 -17.61
CA GLY A 116 12.00 -9.87 -18.69
C GLY A 116 11.23 -9.17 -19.84
N ILE A 117 9.95 -8.88 -19.65
CA ILE A 117 9.09 -8.23 -20.66
C ILE A 117 9.43 -6.75 -20.84
N ILE A 118 10.24 -6.18 -19.93
CA ILE A 118 10.53 -4.74 -19.89
C ILE A 118 11.96 -4.47 -20.31
N ALA A 119 12.14 -3.48 -21.19
CA ALA A 119 13.41 -3.05 -21.74
C ALA A 119 14.40 -2.53 -20.67
N HIS A 120 15.69 -2.51 -21.00
CA HIS A 120 16.85 -2.20 -20.15
C HIS A 120 16.82 -0.87 -19.34
N HIS A 121 15.85 0.01 -19.54
CA HIS A 121 15.71 1.28 -18.80
C HIS A 121 14.87 1.17 -17.50
N ALA A 122 14.27 0.02 -17.23
CA ALA A 122 13.32 -0.18 -16.13
C ALA A 122 13.96 -0.62 -14.79
N HIS A 123 15.28 -0.67 -14.67
CA HIS A 123 15.93 -1.11 -13.43
C HIS A 123 15.72 -0.13 -12.27
N GLU A 124 15.83 1.18 -12.53
CA GLU A 124 15.72 2.20 -11.46
C GLU A 124 14.28 2.34 -10.94
N SER A 125 13.31 2.25 -11.82
CA SER A 125 11.90 2.36 -11.45
C SER A 125 11.37 1.14 -10.69
N HIS A 126 11.87 -0.06 -11.01
CA HIS A 126 11.52 -1.27 -10.25
C HIS A 126 12.02 -1.21 -8.80
N GLU A 127 13.26 -0.78 -8.59
CA GLU A 127 13.79 -0.58 -7.25
C GLU A 127 12.99 0.49 -6.49
N SER A 128 12.64 1.57 -7.18
CA SER A 128 11.82 2.65 -6.61
C SER A 128 10.44 2.16 -6.21
N LEU A 129 9.76 1.39 -7.06
CA LEU A 129 8.47 0.78 -6.75
C LEU A 129 8.58 -0.18 -5.55
N PHE A 130 9.60 -1.04 -5.54
CA PHE A 130 9.83 -1.99 -4.46
C PHE A 130 10.03 -1.28 -3.10
N TRP A 131 10.88 -0.25 -3.06
CA TRP A 131 11.11 0.52 -1.85
C TRP A 131 9.88 1.34 -1.45
N GLY A 132 9.15 1.89 -2.42
CA GLY A 132 7.87 2.58 -2.18
C GLY A 132 6.89 1.68 -1.43
N ILE A 133 6.70 0.45 -1.90
CA ILE A 133 5.82 -0.53 -1.26
C ILE A 133 6.33 -0.89 0.14
N ILE A 134 7.62 -1.17 0.32
CA ILE A 134 8.18 -1.50 1.65
C ILE A 134 7.92 -0.39 2.66
N PHE A 135 8.25 0.85 2.33
CA PHE A 135 8.07 1.98 3.25
C PHE A 135 6.60 2.31 3.50
N HIS A 136 5.72 2.06 2.52
CA HIS A 136 4.29 2.21 2.70
C HIS A 136 3.69 1.10 3.57
N GLN A 137 4.11 -0.14 3.42
CA GLN A 137 3.57 -1.28 4.15
C GLN A 137 3.83 -1.22 5.66
N VAL A 138 4.95 -0.62 6.11
CA VAL A 138 5.26 -0.51 7.54
C VAL A 138 4.18 0.27 8.30
N PRO A 139 3.82 1.51 7.93
CA PRO A 139 2.72 2.23 8.61
C PRO A 139 1.37 1.54 8.49
N VAL A 140 1.04 0.94 7.34
CA VAL A 140 -0.21 0.18 7.16
C VAL A 140 -0.26 -1.01 8.13
N ALA A 141 0.84 -1.75 8.28
CA ALA A 141 0.95 -2.85 9.23
C ALA A 141 0.84 -2.38 10.69
N ILE A 142 1.39 -1.20 11.01
CA ILE A 142 1.25 -0.57 12.32
C ILE A 142 -0.23 -0.25 12.59
N ALA A 143 -0.92 0.37 11.64
CA ALA A 143 -2.32 0.71 11.76
C ALA A 143 -3.20 -0.55 11.90
N LEU A 144 -2.98 -1.54 11.03
CA LEU A 144 -3.70 -2.81 11.07
C LEU A 144 -3.46 -3.56 12.38
N MET A 145 -2.22 -3.69 12.85
CA MET A 145 -1.94 -4.37 14.13
C MET A 145 -2.54 -3.64 15.32
N THR A 146 -2.52 -2.30 15.31
CA THR A 146 -3.17 -1.48 16.34
C THR A 146 -4.69 -1.75 16.38
N LEU A 147 -5.32 -1.80 15.21
CA LEU A 147 -6.73 -2.17 15.07
C LEU A 147 -6.98 -3.59 15.61
N LEU A 148 -6.23 -4.58 15.12
CA LEU A 148 -6.41 -5.99 15.53
C LEU A 148 -6.34 -6.17 17.04
N LEU A 149 -5.39 -5.49 17.70
CA LEU A 149 -5.26 -5.53 19.17
C LEU A 149 -6.36 -4.77 19.91
N SER A 150 -7.11 -3.89 19.23
CA SER A 150 -8.28 -3.21 19.83
C SER A 150 -9.56 -4.03 19.70
N THR A 151 -9.61 -5.02 18.84
CA THR A 151 -10.74 -5.94 18.68
C THR A 151 -10.83 -6.98 19.81
N SER A 152 -11.81 -7.87 19.73
CA SER A 152 -11.94 -9.02 20.65
C SER A 152 -10.95 -10.17 20.38
N LEU A 153 -10.04 -10.02 19.40
CA LEU A 153 -9.06 -11.04 19.08
C LEU A 153 -7.99 -11.18 20.17
N SER A 154 -7.59 -12.42 20.45
CA SER A 154 -6.39 -12.65 21.25
C SER A 154 -5.13 -12.19 20.49
N LYS A 155 -4.07 -11.82 21.23
CA LYS A 155 -2.79 -11.37 20.63
C LYS A 155 -2.24 -12.38 19.60
N ALA A 156 -2.37 -13.68 19.86
CA ALA A 156 -1.95 -14.72 18.91
C ALA A 156 -2.76 -14.68 17.61
N LYS A 157 -4.08 -14.54 17.71
CA LYS A 157 -4.96 -14.42 16.52
C LYS A 157 -4.67 -13.14 15.74
N ALA A 158 -4.40 -12.02 16.42
CA ALA A 158 -3.98 -10.77 15.76
C ALA A 158 -2.71 -10.96 14.92
N TRP A 159 -1.70 -11.66 15.46
CA TRP A 159 -0.49 -11.99 14.72
C TRP A 159 -0.73 -12.94 13.55
N ILE A 160 -1.65 -13.90 13.66
CA ILE A 160 -2.03 -14.78 12.54
C ILE A 160 -2.67 -13.96 11.42
N VAL A 161 -3.61 -13.06 11.75
CA VAL A 161 -4.27 -12.21 10.75
C VAL A 161 -3.26 -11.26 10.07
N LEU A 162 -2.35 -10.66 10.86
CA LEU A 162 -1.27 -9.83 10.30
C LEU A 162 -0.33 -10.65 9.41
N GLY A 163 -0.02 -11.88 9.78
CA GLY A 163 0.78 -12.81 8.98
C GLY A 163 0.10 -13.19 7.66
N LEU A 164 -1.22 -13.41 7.67
CA LEU A 164 -2.00 -13.59 6.45
C LEU A 164 -1.94 -12.34 5.56
N PHE A 165 -2.10 -11.15 6.14
CA PHE A 165 -1.95 -9.89 5.41
C PHE A 165 -0.56 -9.75 4.79
N ALA A 166 0.50 -10.09 5.52
CA ALA A 166 1.89 -10.03 5.05
C ALA A 166 2.12 -10.88 3.77
N CYS A 167 1.33 -11.93 3.55
CA CYS A 167 1.41 -12.76 2.35
C CYS A 167 0.72 -12.16 1.13
N MET A 168 -0.10 -11.09 1.26
CA MET A 168 -0.93 -10.60 0.16
C MET A 168 -0.08 -9.97 -0.96
N THR A 169 0.86 -9.08 -0.65
CA THR A 169 1.76 -8.50 -1.67
C THR A 169 2.65 -9.57 -2.33
N PRO A 170 3.30 -10.49 -1.59
CA PRO A 170 3.97 -11.65 -2.20
C PRO A 170 3.08 -12.50 -3.10
N LEU A 171 1.80 -12.70 -2.75
CA LEU A 171 0.85 -13.38 -3.65
C LEU A 171 0.63 -12.59 -4.95
N GLY A 172 0.52 -11.26 -4.88
CA GLY A 172 0.48 -10.40 -6.05
C GLY A 172 1.72 -10.54 -6.93
N VAL A 173 2.91 -10.57 -6.30
CA VAL A 173 4.19 -10.83 -7.01
C VAL A 173 4.16 -12.20 -7.69
N CYS A 174 3.74 -13.25 -6.98
CA CYS A 174 3.64 -14.60 -7.57
C CYS A 174 2.64 -14.63 -8.74
N PHE A 175 1.52 -13.92 -8.63
CA PHE A 175 0.55 -13.81 -9.72
C PHE A 175 1.19 -13.10 -10.94
N GLY A 176 1.89 -11.98 -10.73
CA GLY A 176 2.59 -11.27 -11.80
C GLY A 176 3.74 -12.06 -12.44
N LEU A 177 4.38 -12.98 -11.70
CA LEU A 177 5.36 -13.93 -12.24
C LEU A 177 4.71 -15.02 -13.08
N ALA A 178 3.53 -15.50 -12.67
CA ALA A 178 2.85 -16.64 -13.28
C ALA A 178 2.02 -16.25 -14.51
N VAL A 179 1.49 -15.01 -14.54
CA VAL A 179 0.57 -14.53 -15.57
C VAL A 179 1.12 -13.25 -16.18
N THR A 180 1.47 -13.30 -17.46
CA THR A 180 1.86 -12.06 -18.15
C THR A 180 0.62 -11.24 -18.50
N PRO A 181 0.70 -9.90 -18.49
CA PRO A 181 -0.45 -9.03 -18.79
C PRO A 181 -1.13 -9.38 -20.12
N GLU A 182 -0.34 -9.71 -21.14
CA GLU A 182 -0.82 -10.04 -22.49
C GLU A 182 -1.69 -11.31 -22.51
N GLN A 183 -1.41 -12.29 -21.64
CA GLN A 183 -2.19 -13.53 -21.53
C GLN A 183 -3.63 -13.27 -21.07
N ILE A 184 -3.85 -12.17 -20.36
CA ILE A 184 -5.17 -11.78 -19.86
C ILE A 184 -5.76 -10.58 -20.63
N GLY A 185 -5.18 -10.23 -21.78
CA GLY A 185 -5.64 -9.11 -22.63
C GLY A 185 -5.31 -7.72 -22.07
N LEU A 186 -4.41 -7.63 -21.11
CA LEU A 186 -3.90 -6.37 -20.57
C LEU A 186 -2.48 -6.12 -21.09
N ASN A 187 -1.94 -4.94 -20.81
CA ASN A 187 -0.53 -4.66 -20.99
C ASN A 187 0.06 -4.18 -19.65
N PHE A 188 1.38 -4.25 -19.55
CA PHE A 188 2.09 -3.85 -18.32
C PHE A 188 1.78 -2.40 -17.91
N GLN A 189 1.66 -1.49 -18.89
CA GLN A 189 1.37 -0.07 -18.64
C GLN A 189 -0.02 0.15 -18.03
N MET A 190 -1.02 -0.69 -18.39
CA MET A 190 -2.33 -0.65 -17.75
C MET A 190 -2.22 -1.00 -16.26
N ILE A 191 -1.53 -2.10 -15.96
CA ILE A 191 -1.37 -2.58 -14.58
C ILE A 191 -0.57 -1.56 -13.77
N LEU A 192 0.56 -1.10 -14.29
CA LEU A 192 1.38 -0.09 -13.63
C LEU A 192 0.60 1.22 -13.45
N GLY A 193 -0.12 1.69 -14.46
CA GLY A 193 -0.96 2.89 -14.38
C GLY A 193 -2.02 2.81 -13.28
N VAL A 194 -2.69 1.65 -13.16
CA VAL A 194 -3.66 1.41 -12.08
C VAL A 194 -2.97 1.50 -10.72
N VAL A 195 -1.83 0.84 -10.53
CA VAL A 195 -1.10 0.88 -9.25
C VAL A 195 -0.62 2.31 -8.93
N LEU A 196 -0.14 3.05 -9.92
CA LEU A 196 0.26 4.45 -9.73
C LEU A 196 -0.93 5.33 -9.33
N GLY A 197 -2.10 5.09 -9.91
CA GLY A 197 -3.33 5.78 -9.52
C GLY A 197 -3.74 5.50 -8.08
N MET A 198 -3.62 4.24 -7.63
CA MET A 198 -3.85 3.85 -6.24
C MET A 198 -2.86 4.55 -5.30
N PHE A 199 -1.57 4.56 -5.62
CA PHE A 199 -0.56 5.26 -4.81
C PHE A 199 -0.75 6.77 -4.78
N LEU A 200 -1.19 7.37 -5.90
CA LEU A 200 -1.50 8.79 -5.94
C LEU A 200 -2.64 9.13 -4.96
N HIS A 201 -3.68 8.32 -4.93
CA HIS A 201 -4.79 8.50 -3.99
C HIS A 201 -4.29 8.39 -2.54
N ILE A 202 -3.62 7.28 -2.18
CA ILE A 202 -3.13 7.03 -0.82
C ILE A 202 -2.16 8.13 -0.36
N SER A 203 -1.17 8.47 -1.18
CA SER A 203 -0.16 9.46 -0.79
C SER A 203 -0.74 10.84 -0.57
N THR A 204 -1.68 11.27 -1.42
CA THR A 204 -2.34 12.57 -1.26
C THR A 204 -3.25 12.58 -0.04
N THR A 205 -4.03 11.54 0.19
CA THR A 205 -4.92 11.47 1.36
C THR A 205 -4.13 11.44 2.66
N ILE A 206 -3.05 10.67 2.76
CA ILE A 206 -2.16 10.65 3.93
C ILE A 206 -1.61 12.04 4.24
N ILE A 207 -1.12 12.76 3.22
CA ILE A 207 -0.53 14.10 3.42
C ILE A 207 -1.58 15.09 3.94
N PHE A 208 -2.81 15.04 3.40
CA PHE A 208 -3.88 15.94 3.84
C PHE A 208 -4.43 15.60 5.23
N GLU A 209 -4.53 14.31 5.58
CA GLU A 209 -5.14 13.86 6.83
C GLU A 209 -4.17 13.89 8.02
N THR A 210 -2.86 13.75 7.79
CA THR A 210 -1.87 13.84 8.87
C THR A 210 -1.70 15.24 9.43
N SER A 211 -2.18 16.29 8.73
CA SER A 211 -2.19 17.66 9.26
C SER A 211 -3.36 17.86 10.23
N GLU A 212 -3.06 18.03 11.53
CA GLU A 212 -4.08 18.37 12.53
C GLU A 212 -4.72 19.72 12.21
N ASN A 213 -6.06 19.77 12.13
CA ASN A 213 -6.86 20.97 11.91
C ASN A 213 -6.72 21.66 10.55
N HIS A 214 -6.33 20.98 9.47
CA HIS A 214 -6.13 21.58 8.14
C HIS A 214 -5.21 22.83 8.15
N LYS A 215 -4.38 22.99 9.17
CA LYS A 215 -3.38 24.05 9.25
C LYS A 215 -2.01 23.43 8.97
N PHE A 216 -1.37 23.87 7.89
CA PHE A 216 0.04 23.62 7.70
C PHE A 216 0.81 24.31 8.83
N ASN A 217 1.41 23.54 9.74
CA ASN A 217 2.39 24.07 10.68
C ASN A 217 3.72 24.14 9.93
N PHE A 218 4.07 25.35 9.49
CA PHE A 218 5.40 25.67 8.98
C PHE A 218 6.39 25.74 10.13
#